data_d0f9b7db1c909c8e42bc95f239d6d902
#
_entry.id   d0f9b7db1c909c8e42bc95f239d6d902
#
_cell.length_a   1.000
_cell.length_b   1.000
_cell.length_c   1.000
_cell.angle_alpha   90.00
_cell.angle_beta   90.00
_cell.angle_gamma   90.00
#
_symmetry.space_group_name_H-M   'P 1'
#
loop_
_entity.id
_entity.type
_entity.pdbx_description
1 polymer ?
#
loop_
_entity_poly.entity_id
_entity_poly.type
_entity_poly.pdbx_seq_one_letter_code
_entity_poly.pdbx_strand_id
1 'polypeptide(L)'
;MSEAKENDFILFSDSDEIPDPKKFEEFNKNKKFFLFEQKHFCYNFNTINNSEYFWEGTRACQKKYLKSFNWLRTKIKKKNLNYPFFRFDKEKNIKIIENGGWHFSYFLSPEEIANKINSSPHKEFINDENLNVEIIKKRIKNLKDPLGRDKEYKKLENLNILPKEILDNHEFYKKWFC
;
A
#
# COMPACT_ATOMS: atom_id res chain seq x y z
N MET A 1 4.10 1.39 -22.89
CA MET A 1 4.86 0.12 -22.72
C MET A 1 5.52 -0.42 -24.01
N SER A 2 5.32 0.22 -25.14
CA SER A 2 5.95 -0.16 -26.42
C SER A 2 7.49 -0.12 -26.40
N GLU A 3 8.09 0.73 -25.58
CA GLU A 3 9.54 0.94 -25.52
C GLU A 3 10.28 0.00 -24.54
N ALA A 4 9.57 -0.60 -23.58
CA ALA A 4 10.20 -1.50 -22.63
C ALA A 4 10.63 -2.82 -23.28
N LYS A 5 11.87 -3.26 -23.00
CA LYS A 5 12.44 -4.52 -23.47
C LYS A 5 11.98 -5.68 -22.60
N GLU A 6 12.10 -6.91 -23.10
CA GLU A 6 11.64 -8.12 -22.40
C GLU A 6 12.26 -8.34 -21.00
N ASN A 7 13.50 -7.88 -20.82
CA ASN A 7 14.21 -8.00 -19.54
C ASN A 7 14.06 -6.77 -18.62
N ASP A 8 13.38 -5.70 -19.05
CA ASP A 8 13.13 -4.55 -18.23
C ASP A 8 12.12 -4.88 -17.14
N PHE A 9 12.30 -4.31 -15.97
CA PHE A 9 11.36 -4.46 -14.87
C PHE A 9 10.20 -3.48 -15.03
N ILE A 10 9.00 -4.03 -14.94
CA ILE A 10 7.74 -3.29 -14.89
C ILE A 10 7.28 -3.29 -13.45
N LEU A 11 7.02 -2.09 -12.92
CA LEU A 11 6.44 -1.90 -11.59
C LEU A 11 4.98 -1.49 -11.75
N PHE A 12 4.15 -2.02 -10.85
CA PHE A 12 2.76 -1.61 -10.70
C PHE A 12 2.54 -1.20 -9.24
N SER A 13 2.11 0.05 -9.06
CA SER A 13 1.73 0.62 -7.76
C SER A 13 0.37 1.29 -7.87
N ASP A 14 -0.44 1.22 -6.83
CA ASP A 14 -1.57 2.15 -6.68
C ASP A 14 -1.02 3.55 -6.35
N SER A 15 -1.81 4.60 -6.52
CA SER A 15 -1.35 6.00 -6.41
C SER A 15 -0.86 6.41 -5.02
N ASP A 16 -1.26 5.65 -4.00
CA ASP A 16 -0.89 5.85 -2.60
C ASP A 16 0.19 4.86 -2.11
N GLU A 17 0.77 4.07 -3.03
CA GLU A 17 1.85 3.12 -2.77
C GLU A 17 3.18 3.66 -3.31
N ILE A 18 4.13 3.93 -2.44
CA ILE A 18 5.46 4.47 -2.77
C ILE A 18 6.52 3.41 -2.46
N PRO A 19 7.09 2.73 -3.47
CA PRO A 19 8.20 1.81 -3.24
C PRO A 19 9.47 2.56 -2.85
N ASP A 20 10.29 1.99 -1.97
CA ASP A 20 11.60 2.54 -1.65
C ASP A 20 12.58 2.25 -2.80
N PRO A 21 13.13 3.29 -3.48
CA PRO A 21 14.05 3.08 -4.60
C PRO A 21 15.31 2.30 -4.24
N LYS A 22 15.79 2.38 -3.00
CA LYS A 22 16.95 1.63 -2.51
C LYS A 22 16.73 0.12 -2.56
N LYS A 23 15.47 -0.31 -2.51
CA LYS A 23 15.08 -1.72 -2.58
C LYS A 23 15.13 -2.31 -3.98
N PHE A 24 15.29 -1.50 -5.02
CA PHE A 24 15.45 -2.01 -6.39
C PHE A 24 16.78 -2.78 -6.60
N GLU A 25 17.77 -2.54 -5.76
CA GLU A 25 19.00 -3.33 -5.72
C GLU A 25 18.74 -4.81 -5.39
N GLU A 26 17.62 -5.10 -4.73
CA GLU A 26 17.21 -6.47 -4.41
C GLU A 26 16.65 -7.25 -5.61
N PHE A 27 16.43 -6.59 -6.75
CA PHE A 27 15.96 -7.27 -7.95
C PHE A 27 17.05 -8.19 -8.48
N ASN A 28 16.68 -9.42 -8.76
CA ASN A 28 17.58 -10.41 -9.33
C ASN A 28 16.85 -11.27 -10.38
N LYS A 29 17.61 -11.89 -11.27
CA LYS A 29 17.07 -12.70 -12.37
C LYS A 29 16.54 -14.08 -11.93
N ASN A 30 16.79 -14.48 -10.67
CA ASN A 30 16.36 -15.77 -10.14
C ASN A 30 14.90 -15.78 -9.70
N LYS A 31 14.28 -14.60 -9.58
CA LYS A 31 12.87 -14.43 -9.23
C LYS A 31 12.12 -13.77 -10.37
N LYS A 32 10.90 -14.28 -10.63
CA LYS A 32 10.02 -13.72 -11.66
C LYS A 32 9.25 -12.52 -11.19
N PHE A 33 8.85 -12.55 -9.92
CA PHE A 33 7.97 -11.54 -9.31
C PHE A 33 8.54 -11.03 -8.01
N PHE A 34 8.25 -9.75 -7.73
CA PHE A 34 8.63 -9.05 -6.51
C PHE A 34 7.38 -8.43 -5.93
N LEU A 35 7.19 -8.58 -4.62
CA LEU A 35 6.10 -8.00 -3.86
C LEU A 35 6.70 -7.16 -2.74
N PHE A 36 6.37 -5.87 -2.72
CA PHE A 36 6.85 -4.94 -1.73
C PHE A 36 5.92 -4.93 -0.52
N GLU A 37 6.45 -5.24 0.65
CA GLU A 37 5.79 -4.99 1.93
C GLU A 37 6.05 -3.54 2.34
N GLN A 38 5.02 -2.72 2.29
CA GLN A 38 5.08 -1.30 2.54
C GLN A 38 4.44 -0.96 3.89
N LYS A 39 5.08 -0.06 4.65
CA LYS A 39 4.52 0.40 5.93
C LYS A 39 3.20 1.12 5.69
N HIS A 40 2.17 0.74 6.42
CA HIS A 40 0.80 1.19 6.18
C HIS A 40 0.44 2.37 7.07
N PHE A 41 0.58 3.57 6.55
CA PHE A 41 0.15 4.82 7.18
C PHE A 41 -1.30 5.14 6.85
N CYS A 42 -1.99 5.83 7.75
CA CYS A 42 -3.37 6.25 7.53
C CYS A 42 -3.59 7.68 8.06
N TYR A 43 -4.29 8.50 7.29
CA TYR A 43 -4.65 9.88 7.57
C TYR A 43 -3.48 10.88 7.53
N ASN A 44 -2.35 10.55 8.14
CA ASN A 44 -1.19 11.44 8.29
C ASN A 44 0.12 10.64 8.46
N PHE A 45 1.27 11.34 8.44
CA PHE A 45 2.59 10.72 8.47
C PHE A 45 2.98 10.11 9.81
N ASN A 46 2.30 10.47 10.87
CA ASN A 46 2.61 9.91 12.20
C ASN A 46 1.55 8.94 12.72
N THR A 47 0.63 8.48 11.86
CA THR A 47 -0.35 7.45 12.22
C THR A 47 -0.15 6.20 11.37
N ILE A 48 0.09 5.06 12.02
CA ILE A 48 0.30 3.77 11.36
C ILE A 48 -0.78 2.76 11.74
N ASN A 49 -1.14 1.90 10.80
CA ASN A 49 -2.06 0.80 11.03
C ASN A 49 -1.35 -0.29 11.85
N ASN A 50 -1.75 -0.48 13.10
CA ASN A 50 -1.14 -1.47 13.99
C ASN A 50 -1.63 -2.89 13.75
N SER A 51 -2.88 -3.04 13.26
CA SER A 51 -3.47 -4.35 12.91
C SER A 51 -2.91 -4.91 11.59
N GLU A 52 -2.48 -4.02 10.68
CA GLU A 52 -1.94 -4.39 9.37
C GLU A 52 -0.74 -3.47 9.07
N TYR A 53 0.34 -3.70 9.81
CA TYR A 53 1.53 -2.84 9.76
C TYR A 53 2.18 -2.81 8.38
N PHE A 54 2.16 -3.95 7.67
CA PHE A 54 2.63 -4.06 6.32
C PHE A 54 1.49 -4.31 5.33
N TRP A 55 1.45 -3.49 4.31
CA TRP A 55 0.57 -3.61 3.15
C TRP A 55 1.27 -4.38 2.04
N GLU A 56 0.59 -5.33 1.40
CA GLU A 56 1.06 -5.94 0.16
C GLU A 56 0.89 -4.94 -1.00
N GLY A 57 1.83 -4.01 -1.13
CA GLY A 57 1.76 -2.88 -2.04
C GLY A 57 2.30 -3.16 -3.45
N THR A 58 3.24 -2.36 -3.89
CA THR A 58 3.86 -2.41 -5.22
C THR A 58 4.28 -3.83 -5.62
N ARG A 59 4.03 -4.19 -6.88
CA ARG A 59 4.49 -5.43 -7.48
C ARG A 59 5.36 -5.14 -8.68
N ALA A 60 6.37 -5.98 -8.90
CA ALA A 60 7.24 -5.88 -10.06
C ALA A 60 7.50 -7.24 -10.69
N CYS A 61 7.75 -7.23 -11.99
CA CYS A 61 8.26 -8.37 -12.74
C CYS A 61 9.01 -7.91 -13.98
N GLN A 62 9.83 -8.79 -14.57
CA GLN A 62 10.32 -8.51 -15.92
C GLN A 62 9.14 -8.52 -16.92
N LYS A 63 9.20 -7.67 -17.95
CA LYS A 63 8.14 -7.54 -18.97
C LYS A 63 7.71 -8.88 -19.54
N LYS A 64 8.64 -9.76 -19.85
CA LYS A 64 8.37 -11.11 -20.38
C LYS A 64 7.48 -11.99 -19.48
N TYR A 65 7.37 -11.69 -18.19
CA TYR A 65 6.51 -12.42 -17.25
C TYR A 65 5.19 -11.70 -16.96
N LEU A 66 5.00 -10.48 -17.48
CA LEU A 66 3.81 -9.70 -17.27
C LEU A 66 2.65 -10.24 -18.13
N LYS A 67 1.64 -10.84 -17.51
CA LYS A 67 0.42 -11.28 -18.19
C LYS A 67 -0.57 -10.12 -18.37
N SER A 68 -0.84 -9.39 -17.28
CA SER A 68 -1.58 -8.12 -17.25
C SER A 68 -1.35 -7.44 -15.90
N PHE A 69 -1.61 -6.13 -15.79
CA PHE A 69 -1.52 -5.43 -14.52
C PHE A 69 -2.50 -5.95 -13.48
N ASN A 70 -3.75 -6.22 -13.89
CA ASN A 70 -4.74 -6.81 -13.00
C ASN A 70 -4.32 -8.18 -12.50
N TRP A 71 -3.74 -9.02 -13.37
CA TRP A 71 -3.21 -10.32 -12.95
C TRP A 71 -2.06 -10.16 -11.95
N LEU A 72 -1.10 -9.26 -12.24
CA LEU A 72 0.04 -8.98 -11.37
C LEU A 72 -0.46 -8.54 -9.97
N ARG A 73 -1.42 -7.59 -9.92
CA ARG A 73 -2.00 -7.09 -8.68
C ARG A 73 -2.76 -8.16 -7.90
N THR A 74 -3.57 -8.98 -8.56
CA THR A 74 -4.52 -9.88 -7.88
C THR A 74 -3.96 -11.27 -7.60
N LYS A 75 -2.99 -11.73 -8.40
CA LYS A 75 -2.47 -13.11 -8.32
C LYS A 75 -1.12 -13.20 -7.61
N ILE A 76 -0.30 -12.13 -7.61
CA ILE A 76 0.97 -12.11 -6.87
C ILE A 76 0.69 -11.66 -5.45
N LYS A 77 0.69 -12.63 -4.53
CA LYS A 77 0.34 -12.46 -3.11
C LYS A 77 1.33 -13.21 -2.23
N LYS A 78 1.66 -12.64 -1.07
CA LYS A 78 2.55 -13.29 -0.07
C LYS A 78 2.04 -14.66 0.34
N LYS A 79 0.73 -14.80 0.56
CA LYS A 79 0.09 -16.08 0.91
C LYS A 79 0.33 -17.20 -0.11
N ASN A 80 0.71 -16.89 -1.34
CA ASN A 80 0.99 -17.94 -2.34
C ASN A 80 2.15 -18.83 -1.91
N LEU A 81 3.11 -18.28 -1.16
CA LEU A 81 4.28 -19.00 -0.66
C LEU A 81 3.91 -20.08 0.36
N ASN A 82 2.77 -19.94 1.02
CA ASN A 82 2.29 -20.88 2.06
C ASN A 82 1.49 -22.05 1.49
N TYR A 83 1.13 -22.04 0.20
CA TYR A 83 0.41 -23.17 -0.40
C TYR A 83 1.35 -24.35 -0.68
N PRO A 84 0.86 -25.61 -0.60
CA PRO A 84 1.62 -26.79 -0.95
C PRO A 84 2.20 -26.72 -2.36
N PHE A 85 3.31 -27.43 -2.60
CA PHE A 85 4.05 -27.36 -3.88
C PHE A 85 3.21 -27.77 -5.09
N PHE A 86 2.25 -28.68 -4.94
CA PHE A 86 1.34 -29.16 -6.00
C PHE A 86 0.25 -28.16 -6.41
N ARG A 87 0.11 -27.02 -5.74
CA ARG A 87 -0.81 -25.95 -6.13
C ARG A 87 -0.17 -25.10 -7.24
N PHE A 88 -0.17 -25.65 -8.46
CA PHE A 88 0.38 -24.97 -9.64
C PHE A 88 -0.39 -23.72 -10.09
N ASP A 89 -1.62 -23.56 -9.63
CA ASP A 89 -2.44 -22.37 -9.82
C ASP A 89 -1.95 -21.17 -9.01
N LYS A 90 -1.03 -21.38 -8.05
CA LYS A 90 -0.44 -20.32 -7.21
C LYS A 90 1.00 -20.05 -7.63
N GLU A 91 1.22 -18.82 -8.11
CA GLU A 91 2.59 -18.39 -8.41
C GLU A 91 3.43 -18.34 -7.12
N LYS A 92 4.58 -19.02 -7.13
CA LYS A 92 5.47 -19.11 -5.97
C LYS A 92 6.87 -18.55 -6.23
N ASN A 93 7.19 -18.24 -7.48
CA ASN A 93 8.47 -17.63 -7.82
C ASN A 93 8.44 -16.12 -7.51
N ILE A 94 8.13 -15.81 -6.24
CA ILE A 94 7.97 -14.46 -5.70
C ILE A 94 9.11 -14.20 -4.71
N LYS A 95 9.73 -13.03 -4.78
CA LYS A 95 10.55 -12.46 -3.71
C LYS A 95 9.74 -11.41 -2.97
N ILE A 96 9.65 -11.52 -1.65
CA ILE A 96 9.13 -10.47 -0.80
C ILE A 96 10.24 -9.46 -0.56
N ILE A 97 9.96 -8.20 -0.81
CA ILE A 97 10.84 -7.06 -0.52
C ILE A 97 10.36 -6.46 0.80
N GLU A 98 11.00 -6.87 1.88
CA GLU A 98 10.69 -6.42 3.23
C GLU A 98 11.04 -4.94 3.42
N ASN A 99 10.20 -4.22 4.20
CA ASN A 99 10.33 -2.76 4.35
C ASN A 99 10.46 -2.05 3.01
N GLY A 100 9.70 -2.51 2.02
CA GLY A 100 9.80 -2.12 0.62
C GLY A 100 9.27 -0.73 0.30
N GLY A 101 8.89 0.07 1.29
CA GLY A 101 8.38 1.42 1.08
C GLY A 101 7.21 1.77 1.98
N TRP A 102 6.30 2.59 1.46
CA TRP A 102 5.23 3.24 2.21
C TRP A 102 3.91 3.19 1.46
N HIS A 103 2.81 2.93 2.18
CA HIS A 103 1.45 3.05 1.71
C HIS A 103 0.75 4.13 2.53
N PHE A 104 0.35 5.23 1.88
CA PHE A 104 -0.25 6.40 2.50
C PHE A 104 -1.76 6.44 2.26
N SER A 105 -2.49 5.63 3.02
CA SER A 105 -3.93 5.47 2.86
C SER A 105 -4.71 6.63 3.50
N TYR A 106 -5.75 7.12 2.81
CA TYR A 106 -6.64 8.16 3.31
C TYR A 106 -5.96 9.47 3.77
N PHE A 107 -4.89 9.87 3.10
CA PHE A 107 -4.29 11.21 3.25
C PHE A 107 -5.17 12.25 2.54
N LEU A 108 -6.34 12.49 3.07
CA LEU A 108 -7.43 13.27 2.47
C LEU A 108 -8.18 14.01 3.58
N SER A 109 -8.91 15.07 3.21
CA SER A 109 -9.88 15.70 4.12
C SER A 109 -11.03 14.74 4.41
N PRO A 110 -11.79 14.94 5.50
CA PRO A 110 -12.95 14.09 5.81
C PRO A 110 -13.99 14.05 4.69
N GLU A 111 -14.20 15.16 4.00
CA GLU A 111 -15.08 15.29 2.84
C GLU A 111 -14.58 14.46 1.65
N GLU A 112 -13.28 14.52 1.36
CA GLU A 112 -12.64 13.71 0.33
C GLU A 112 -12.65 12.22 0.67
N ILE A 113 -12.53 11.86 1.95
CA ILE A 113 -12.66 10.47 2.42
C ILE A 113 -14.07 9.95 2.14
N ALA A 114 -15.12 10.73 2.47
CA ALA A 114 -16.50 10.36 2.14
C ALA A 114 -16.69 10.14 0.64
N ASN A 115 -16.16 11.03 -0.20
CA ASN A 115 -16.21 10.91 -1.65
C ASN A 115 -15.45 9.67 -2.16
N LYS A 116 -14.26 9.38 -1.60
CA LYS A 116 -13.47 8.18 -1.93
C LYS A 116 -14.25 6.90 -1.60
N ILE A 117 -14.92 6.86 -0.45
CA ILE A 117 -15.76 5.73 -0.04
C ILE A 117 -16.94 5.57 -1.01
N ASN A 118 -17.65 6.64 -1.31
CA ASN A 118 -18.82 6.63 -2.19
C ASN A 118 -18.48 6.18 -3.63
N SER A 119 -17.28 6.50 -4.12
CA SER A 119 -16.79 6.10 -5.44
C SER A 119 -16.09 4.74 -5.47
N SER A 120 -15.95 4.09 -4.31
CA SER A 120 -15.24 2.81 -4.18
C SER A 120 -15.97 1.67 -4.92
N PRO A 121 -15.24 0.72 -5.52
CA PRO A 121 -15.81 -0.52 -6.03
C PRO A 121 -16.35 -1.42 -4.90
N HIS A 122 -15.95 -1.18 -3.64
CA HIS A 122 -16.36 -1.91 -2.45
C HIS A 122 -17.69 -1.40 -1.91
N LYS A 123 -18.78 -1.78 -2.59
CA LYS A 123 -20.16 -1.32 -2.29
C LYS A 123 -20.63 -1.67 -0.88
N GLU A 124 -20.08 -2.71 -0.28
CA GLU A 124 -20.37 -3.16 1.09
C GLU A 124 -20.04 -2.11 2.17
N PHE A 125 -19.16 -1.15 1.86
CA PHE A 125 -18.79 -0.07 2.78
C PHE A 125 -19.55 1.24 2.54
N ILE A 126 -20.38 1.31 1.50
CA ILE A 126 -21.19 2.50 1.22
C ILE A 126 -22.46 2.47 2.07
N ASN A 127 -22.47 3.24 3.12
CA ASN A 127 -23.62 3.42 4.02
C ASN A 127 -23.59 4.82 4.64
N ASP A 128 -24.70 5.24 5.24
CA ASP A 128 -24.86 6.60 5.79
C ASP A 128 -23.80 6.93 6.85
N GLU A 129 -23.41 5.97 7.67
CA GLU A 129 -22.38 6.16 8.70
C GLU A 129 -21.01 6.44 8.09
N ASN A 130 -20.59 5.63 7.08
CA ASN A 130 -19.31 5.76 6.45
C ASN A 130 -19.20 6.97 5.50
N LEU A 131 -20.32 7.52 5.09
CA LEU A 131 -20.39 8.76 4.28
C LEU A 131 -20.57 10.02 5.15
N ASN A 132 -20.84 9.87 6.44
CA ASN A 132 -21.05 11.00 7.34
C ASN A 132 -19.73 11.65 7.73
N VAL A 133 -19.53 12.89 7.30
CA VAL A 133 -18.30 13.66 7.51
C VAL A 133 -17.95 13.82 8.99
N GLU A 134 -18.94 14.06 9.86
CA GLU A 134 -18.70 14.22 11.29
C GLU A 134 -18.27 12.91 11.97
N ILE A 135 -18.81 11.79 11.51
CA ILE A 135 -18.35 10.46 11.96
C ILE A 135 -16.91 10.20 11.49
N ILE A 136 -16.59 10.54 10.25
CA ILE A 136 -15.23 10.43 9.72
C ILE A 136 -14.26 11.29 10.54
N LYS A 137 -14.59 12.55 10.83
CA LYS A 137 -13.78 13.43 11.70
C LYS A 137 -13.54 12.79 13.07
N LYS A 138 -14.57 12.23 13.67
CA LYS A 138 -14.48 11.54 14.97
C LYS A 138 -13.57 10.30 14.89
N ARG A 139 -13.66 9.52 13.81
CA ARG A 139 -12.79 8.35 13.58
C ARG A 139 -11.32 8.77 13.45
N ILE A 140 -11.02 9.78 12.65
CA ILE A 140 -9.67 10.34 12.50
C ILE A 140 -9.11 10.75 13.87
N LYS A 141 -9.86 11.55 14.63
CA LYS A 141 -9.45 12.03 15.95
C LYS A 141 -9.16 10.89 16.93
N ASN A 142 -9.94 9.82 16.86
CA ASN A 142 -9.85 8.67 17.79
C ASN A 142 -8.99 7.51 17.22
N LEU A 143 -8.26 7.73 16.14
CA LEU A 143 -7.42 6.73 15.47
C LEU A 143 -8.20 5.44 15.16
N LYS A 144 -9.41 5.57 14.62
CA LYS A 144 -10.27 4.47 14.21
C LYS A 144 -10.23 4.28 12.69
N ASP A 145 -10.61 3.08 12.24
CA ASP A 145 -10.66 2.76 10.83
C ASP A 145 -11.65 3.65 10.05
N PRO A 146 -11.29 4.20 8.87
CA PRO A 146 -12.16 5.08 8.11
C PRO A 146 -13.48 4.41 7.67
N LEU A 147 -13.48 3.09 7.52
CA LEU A 147 -14.66 2.30 7.16
C LEU A 147 -15.38 1.67 8.36
N GLY A 148 -14.99 2.03 9.60
CA GLY A 148 -15.60 1.50 10.82
C GLY A 148 -15.26 0.05 11.13
N ARG A 149 -14.25 -0.54 10.48
CA ARG A 149 -13.79 -1.90 10.77
C ARG A 149 -13.03 -1.94 12.10
N ASP A 150 -12.93 -3.11 12.70
CA ASP A 150 -12.15 -3.34 13.93
C ASP A 150 -10.65 -3.41 13.58
N LYS A 151 -10.05 -2.22 13.33
CA LYS A 151 -8.61 -2.05 13.10
C LYS A 151 -8.05 -1.02 14.06
N GLU A 152 -6.86 -1.30 14.55
CA GLU A 152 -6.14 -0.44 15.47
C GLU A 152 -5.12 0.42 14.72
N TYR A 153 -5.11 1.69 15.04
CA TYR A 153 -4.11 2.66 14.56
C TYR A 153 -3.41 3.28 15.76
N LYS A 154 -2.15 3.60 15.61
CA LYS A 154 -1.36 4.26 16.66
C LYS A 154 -0.55 5.42 16.12
N LYS A 155 -0.29 6.40 16.97
CA LYS A 155 0.69 7.45 16.68
C LYS A 155 2.10 6.89 16.80
N LEU A 156 2.96 7.33 15.89
CA LEU A 156 4.38 7.02 15.91
C LEU A 156 5.12 8.09 16.72
N GLU A 157 5.96 7.65 17.62
CA GLU A 157 6.93 8.50 18.34
C GLU A 157 8.19 8.71 17.50
N ASN A 158 8.61 7.66 16.77
CA ASN A 158 9.78 7.71 15.91
C ASN A 158 9.38 7.81 14.45
N LEU A 159 9.70 8.94 13.82
CA LEU A 159 9.39 9.24 12.43
C LEU A 159 10.50 8.82 11.43
N ASN A 160 11.64 8.30 11.90
CA ASN A 160 12.77 7.89 11.04
C ASN A 160 12.41 6.78 10.04
N ILE A 161 11.22 6.20 10.17
CA ILE A 161 10.69 5.20 9.23
C ILE A 161 10.03 5.82 8.00
N LEU A 162 9.85 7.15 7.96
CA LEU A 162 9.31 7.88 6.81
C LEU A 162 10.36 8.04 5.70
N PRO A 163 9.92 8.34 4.47
CA PRO A 163 10.82 8.74 3.41
C PRO A 163 11.69 9.93 3.84
N LYS A 164 12.98 9.89 3.48
CA LYS A 164 13.90 10.98 3.79
C LYS A 164 13.40 12.33 3.26
N GLU A 165 12.81 12.34 2.08
CA GLU A 165 12.22 13.54 1.45
C GLU A 165 11.19 14.22 2.37
N ILE A 166 10.35 13.45 3.06
CA ILE A 166 9.34 14.00 3.99
C ILE A 166 10.01 14.56 5.24
N LEU A 167 11.06 13.90 5.75
CA LEU A 167 11.80 14.35 6.93
C LEU A 167 12.60 15.63 6.65
N ASP A 168 13.28 15.68 5.52
CA ASP A 168 14.11 16.83 5.11
C ASP A 168 13.25 18.06 4.77
N ASN A 169 12.00 17.86 4.33
CA ASN A 169 11.05 18.92 3.97
C ASN A 169 9.85 19.01 4.92
N HIS A 170 10.07 18.77 6.21
CA HIS A 170 9.00 18.69 7.21
C HIS A 170 8.05 19.88 7.21
N GLU A 171 8.56 21.11 7.07
CA GLU A 171 7.73 22.32 7.05
C GLU A 171 6.76 22.36 5.85
N PHE A 172 7.19 21.86 4.69
CA PHE A 172 6.33 21.76 3.50
C PHE A 172 5.19 20.75 3.73
N TYR A 173 5.47 19.64 4.42
CA TYR A 173 4.53 18.58 4.70
C TYR A 173 3.78 18.73 6.03
N LYS A 174 3.98 19.85 6.77
CA LYS A 174 3.49 20.07 8.14
C LYS A 174 2.00 19.79 8.33
N LYS A 175 1.17 20.13 7.35
CA LYS A 175 -0.29 19.87 7.40
C LYS A 175 -0.66 18.39 7.51
N TRP A 176 0.28 17.49 7.20
CA TRP A 176 0.09 16.05 7.24
C TRP A 176 0.71 15.39 8.48
N PHE A 177 1.15 16.20 9.44
CA PHE A 177 1.55 15.74 10.77
C PHE A 177 0.50 16.21 11.79
N CYS A 178 0.11 15.33 12.74
CA CYS A 178 -0.89 15.61 13.79
C CYS A 178 -0.23 15.66 15.17
#